data_e57b1c7d2b60ff820adeeb36857f7166
#
_entry.id   e57b1c7d2b60ff820adeeb36857f7166
#
_cell.length_a   1.000
_cell.length_b   1.000
_cell.length_c   1.000
_cell.angle_alpha   90.00
_cell.angle_beta   90.00
_cell.angle_gamma   90.00
#
_symmetry.space_group_name_H-M   'P 1'
#
loop_
_entity.id
_entity.type
_entity.pdbx_description
1 polymer ?
#
loop_
_entity_poly.entity_id
_entity_poly.type
_entity_poly.pdbx_seq_one_letter_code
_entity_poly.pdbx_strand_id
1 'polypeptide(L)'
;MQFLKHDAELVRLLANCDSEVARARSNEDLLKVIDKLSAFKGGLEFDHAQSLVLLMLAIAAAVPAMAGVIPMVFVAACLGFASLYIWMSRKAAFDELPKKIARKCSFLSNGLWDPGGSADERFSQLSGEFDDYDRGNDSRRIEASAKGTFQGARHELSFVFHHLRYVNSHIKNKCDGESERVYESFDRFSLVVDFPWVKGVAVRSNLPDKKIAKRKVFETTFDDFNRTFMFCGDSELACARFATPPTLVFLLSLCQRLTNVNLEFSSQGHLCLSFDDAEVMAYQDPGTLEDLPGFYAKIKQGLKLPNLFPVLALVHELAELQDNNFELPLTVTDDMEQ
;
A
#
# COMPACT_ATOMS: atom_id res chain seq x y z
N MET A 1 -41.49 -9.54 -10.19
CA MET A 1 -40.50 -10.53 -10.70
C MET A 1 -39.38 -9.91 -11.57
N GLN A 2 -39.62 -8.84 -12.34
CA GLN A 2 -38.62 -8.17 -13.18
C GLN A 2 -37.48 -7.53 -12.38
N PHE A 3 -37.78 -6.84 -11.28
CA PHE A 3 -36.80 -6.17 -10.41
C PHE A 3 -35.77 -7.13 -9.79
N LEU A 4 -36.20 -8.33 -9.38
CA LEU A 4 -35.29 -9.36 -8.82
C LEU A 4 -34.33 -9.91 -9.89
N LYS A 5 -34.75 -9.94 -11.17
CA LYS A 5 -33.88 -10.36 -12.28
C LYS A 5 -32.83 -9.30 -12.57
N HIS A 6 -33.23 -8.02 -12.60
CA HIS A 6 -32.31 -6.91 -12.83
C HIS A 6 -31.16 -6.89 -11.81
N ASP A 7 -31.48 -6.90 -10.50
CA ASP A 7 -30.47 -6.92 -9.44
C ASP A 7 -29.52 -8.13 -9.56
N ALA A 8 -30.08 -9.31 -9.89
CA ALA A 8 -29.25 -10.52 -10.05
C ALA A 8 -28.33 -10.46 -11.28
N GLU A 9 -28.79 -9.87 -12.38
CA GLU A 9 -27.99 -9.66 -13.57
C GLU A 9 -26.90 -8.61 -13.33
N LEU A 10 -27.21 -7.52 -12.62
CA LEU A 10 -26.23 -6.49 -12.24
C LEU A 10 -25.15 -7.06 -11.33
N VAL A 11 -25.47 -7.87 -10.29
CA VAL A 11 -24.49 -8.53 -9.45
C VAL A 11 -23.54 -9.42 -10.27
N ARG A 12 -24.09 -10.19 -11.22
CA ARG A 12 -23.27 -11.04 -12.11
C ARG A 12 -22.38 -10.20 -13.01
N LEU A 13 -22.90 -9.10 -13.56
CA LEU A 13 -22.11 -8.19 -14.37
C LEU A 13 -20.94 -7.60 -13.57
N LEU A 14 -21.19 -7.07 -12.37
CA LEU A 14 -20.16 -6.49 -11.51
C LEU A 14 -19.08 -7.53 -11.15
N ALA A 15 -19.47 -8.78 -10.81
CA ALA A 15 -18.53 -9.85 -10.51
C ALA A 15 -17.68 -10.23 -11.75
N ASN A 16 -18.29 -10.27 -12.95
CA ASN A 16 -17.56 -10.51 -14.18
C ASN A 16 -16.58 -9.37 -14.48
N CYS A 17 -17.03 -8.11 -14.35
CA CYS A 17 -16.20 -6.94 -14.53
C CYS A 17 -15.03 -6.91 -13.54
N ASP A 18 -15.24 -7.26 -12.28
CA ASP A 18 -14.18 -7.37 -11.27
C ASP A 18 -13.09 -8.36 -11.69
N SER A 19 -13.51 -9.54 -12.18
CA SER A 19 -12.58 -10.55 -12.68
C SER A 19 -11.81 -10.11 -13.95
N GLU A 20 -12.45 -9.34 -14.82
CA GLU A 20 -11.82 -8.79 -16.02
C GLU A 20 -10.83 -7.67 -15.68
N VAL A 21 -11.16 -6.79 -14.74
CA VAL A 21 -10.25 -5.76 -14.21
C VAL A 21 -8.98 -6.40 -13.63
N ALA A 22 -9.13 -7.48 -12.86
CA ALA A 22 -7.98 -8.20 -12.31
C ALA A 22 -7.04 -8.73 -13.40
N ARG A 23 -7.60 -9.20 -14.53
CA ARG A 23 -6.87 -9.77 -15.67
C ARG A 23 -6.38 -8.74 -16.68
N ALA A 24 -6.86 -7.50 -16.61
CA ALA A 24 -6.50 -6.43 -17.56
C ALA A 24 -4.98 -6.23 -17.61
N ARG A 25 -4.44 -6.12 -18.84
CA ARG A 25 -3.02 -5.88 -19.11
C ARG A 25 -2.75 -4.57 -19.81
N SER A 26 -3.81 -3.88 -20.23
CA SER A 26 -3.76 -2.59 -20.90
C SER A 26 -4.90 -1.68 -20.44
N ASN A 27 -4.77 -0.37 -20.64
CA ASN A 27 -5.88 0.57 -20.41
C ASN A 27 -7.06 0.28 -21.35
N GLU A 28 -6.80 -0.25 -22.55
CA GLU A 28 -7.86 -0.64 -23.49
C GLU A 28 -8.73 -1.77 -22.95
N ASP A 29 -8.14 -2.72 -22.19
CA ASP A 29 -8.92 -3.77 -21.55
C ASP A 29 -9.86 -3.21 -20.48
N LEU A 30 -9.39 -2.20 -19.73
CA LEU A 30 -10.23 -1.50 -18.75
C LEU A 30 -11.36 -0.72 -19.42
N LEU A 31 -11.10 -0.09 -20.57
CA LEU A 31 -12.14 0.60 -21.33
C LEU A 31 -13.22 -0.37 -21.83
N LYS A 32 -12.86 -1.58 -22.29
CA LYS A 32 -13.84 -2.62 -22.65
C LYS A 32 -14.72 -3.03 -21.48
N VAL A 33 -14.18 -3.05 -20.24
CA VAL A 33 -14.99 -3.32 -19.04
C VAL A 33 -15.99 -2.20 -18.82
N ILE A 34 -15.58 -0.93 -18.96
CA ILE A 34 -16.47 0.22 -18.82
C ILE A 34 -17.54 0.24 -19.93
N ASP A 35 -17.18 -0.11 -21.16
CA ASP A 35 -18.14 -0.25 -22.27
C ASP A 35 -19.21 -1.32 -21.99
N LYS A 36 -18.85 -2.44 -21.35
CA LYS A 36 -19.82 -3.46 -20.91
C LYS A 36 -20.78 -2.91 -19.85
N LEU A 37 -20.25 -2.11 -18.91
CA LEU A 37 -21.10 -1.45 -17.90
C LEU A 37 -22.07 -0.46 -18.56
N SER A 38 -21.61 0.32 -19.54
CA SER A 38 -22.44 1.29 -20.27
C SER A 38 -23.52 0.62 -21.13
N ALA A 39 -23.24 -0.57 -21.65
CA ALA A 39 -24.17 -1.34 -22.49
C ALA A 39 -25.24 -2.10 -21.68
N PHE A 40 -25.16 -2.09 -20.34
CA PHE A 40 -26.12 -2.77 -19.50
C PHE A 40 -27.50 -2.12 -19.58
N LYS A 41 -28.50 -2.94 -19.88
CA LYS A 41 -29.90 -2.48 -20.04
C LYS A 41 -30.57 -2.34 -18.66
N GLY A 42 -30.93 -1.14 -18.28
CA GLY A 42 -31.71 -0.88 -17.05
C GLY A 42 -31.04 0.00 -16.01
N GLY A 43 -29.91 0.64 -16.34
CA GLY A 43 -29.16 1.48 -15.40
C GLY A 43 -28.30 0.67 -14.42
N LEU A 44 -27.30 1.33 -13.84
CA LEU A 44 -26.36 0.69 -12.89
C LEU A 44 -26.79 0.86 -11.42
N GLU A 45 -28.06 1.18 -11.19
CA GLU A 45 -28.63 1.30 -9.85
C GLU A 45 -29.31 0.00 -9.42
N PHE A 46 -29.14 -0.38 -8.17
CA PHE A 46 -29.87 -1.50 -7.59
C PHE A 46 -31.29 -1.05 -7.22
N ASP A 47 -32.29 -1.83 -7.62
CA ASP A 47 -33.70 -1.56 -7.28
C ASP A 47 -34.01 -1.76 -5.78
N HIS A 48 -33.09 -2.39 -5.04
CA HIS A 48 -33.24 -2.69 -3.61
C HIS A 48 -34.53 -3.43 -3.22
N ALA A 49 -35.32 -3.88 -4.20
CA ALA A 49 -36.61 -4.52 -3.97
C ALA A 49 -36.53 -5.72 -3.00
N GLN A 50 -35.44 -6.51 -3.09
CA GLN A 50 -35.25 -7.66 -2.20
C GLN A 50 -35.02 -7.22 -0.74
N SER A 51 -34.18 -6.21 -0.49
CA SER A 51 -33.95 -5.70 0.85
C SER A 51 -35.19 -5.01 1.42
N LEU A 52 -35.96 -4.30 0.59
CA LEU A 52 -37.23 -3.70 0.99
C LEU A 52 -38.27 -4.76 1.38
N VAL A 53 -38.42 -5.83 0.61
CA VAL A 53 -39.33 -6.94 0.96
C VAL A 53 -38.92 -7.58 2.27
N LEU A 54 -37.63 -7.86 2.49
CA LEU A 54 -37.14 -8.41 3.76
C LEU A 54 -37.38 -7.46 4.94
N LEU A 55 -37.22 -6.16 4.72
CA LEU A 55 -37.50 -5.14 5.74
C LEU A 55 -38.99 -5.09 6.09
N MET A 56 -39.86 -5.12 5.09
CA MET A 56 -41.32 -5.19 5.32
C MET A 56 -41.72 -6.44 6.08
N LEU A 57 -41.15 -7.60 5.76
CA LEU A 57 -41.35 -8.84 6.49
C LEU A 57 -40.82 -8.76 7.93
N ALA A 58 -39.69 -8.11 8.15
CA ALA A 58 -39.14 -7.85 9.48
C ALA A 58 -40.09 -7.00 10.33
N ILE A 59 -40.63 -5.92 9.74
CA ILE A 59 -41.62 -5.04 10.40
C ILE A 59 -42.91 -5.85 10.72
N ALA A 60 -43.41 -6.65 9.77
CA ALA A 60 -44.58 -7.49 9.99
C ALA A 60 -44.37 -8.51 11.11
N ALA A 61 -43.17 -9.09 11.24
CA ALA A 61 -42.82 -10.01 12.31
C ALA A 61 -42.63 -9.29 13.67
N ALA A 62 -42.29 -8.02 13.68
CA ALA A 62 -42.16 -7.21 14.90
C ALA A 62 -43.51 -6.98 15.61
N VAL A 63 -44.62 -6.94 14.87
CA VAL A 63 -45.98 -6.73 15.46
C VAL A 63 -46.35 -7.82 16.48
N PRO A 64 -46.33 -9.13 16.14
CA PRO A 64 -46.60 -10.18 17.11
C PRO A 64 -45.50 -10.32 18.18
N ALA A 65 -44.25 -9.89 17.87
CA ALA A 65 -43.17 -9.82 18.84
C ALA A 65 -43.49 -8.84 19.98
N MET A 66 -44.06 -7.68 19.65
CA MET A 66 -44.55 -6.68 20.65
C MET A 66 -45.72 -7.20 21.47
N ALA A 67 -46.50 -8.16 20.95
CA ALA A 67 -47.57 -8.84 21.68
C ALA A 67 -47.06 -10.00 22.59
N GLY A 68 -45.76 -10.15 22.78
CA GLY A 68 -45.13 -11.11 23.68
C GLY A 68 -44.76 -12.45 23.05
N VAL A 69 -44.84 -12.60 21.72
CA VAL A 69 -44.44 -13.82 21.00
C VAL A 69 -42.90 -13.79 20.79
N ILE A 70 -42.15 -14.29 21.79
CA ILE A 70 -40.68 -14.26 21.82
C ILE A 70 -40.00 -14.81 20.54
N PRO A 71 -40.44 -15.93 19.91
CA PRO A 71 -39.79 -16.40 18.67
C PRO A 71 -39.84 -15.40 17.52
N MET A 72 -40.86 -14.50 17.47
CA MET A 72 -40.98 -13.50 16.42
C MET A 72 -39.98 -12.36 16.55
N VAL A 73 -39.43 -12.13 17.73
CA VAL A 73 -38.32 -11.18 17.96
C VAL A 73 -37.09 -11.62 17.16
N PHE A 74 -36.74 -12.91 17.24
CA PHE A 74 -35.62 -13.49 16.51
C PHE A 74 -35.85 -13.45 15.00
N VAL A 75 -37.06 -13.78 14.55
CA VAL A 75 -37.42 -13.73 13.12
C VAL A 75 -37.28 -12.29 12.58
N ALA A 76 -37.86 -11.30 13.28
CA ALA A 76 -37.76 -9.89 12.89
C ALA A 76 -36.30 -9.41 12.84
N ALA A 77 -35.49 -9.77 13.85
CA ALA A 77 -34.06 -9.43 13.89
C ALA A 77 -33.30 -10.07 12.71
N CYS A 78 -33.47 -11.36 12.46
CA CYS A 78 -32.81 -12.06 11.35
C CYS A 78 -33.17 -11.46 9.98
N LEU A 79 -34.45 -11.15 9.74
CA LEU A 79 -34.90 -10.53 8.50
C LEU A 79 -34.34 -9.10 8.34
N GLY A 80 -34.32 -8.32 9.42
CA GLY A 80 -33.73 -6.98 9.44
C GLY A 80 -32.23 -6.99 9.13
N PHE A 81 -31.49 -7.88 9.78
CA PHE A 81 -30.05 -8.05 9.51
C PHE A 81 -29.79 -8.54 8.08
N ALA A 82 -30.57 -9.50 7.56
CA ALA A 82 -30.44 -9.96 6.18
C ALA A 82 -30.71 -8.84 5.17
N SER A 83 -31.73 -8.01 5.40
CA SER A 83 -32.04 -6.85 4.57
C SER A 83 -30.88 -5.84 4.54
N LEU A 84 -30.36 -5.48 5.71
CA LEU A 84 -29.25 -4.55 5.86
C LEU A 84 -27.98 -5.09 5.21
N TYR A 85 -27.66 -6.37 5.43
CA TYR A 85 -26.49 -7.04 4.86
C TYR A 85 -26.52 -7.01 3.32
N ILE A 86 -27.68 -7.38 2.71
CA ILE A 86 -27.85 -7.36 1.26
C ILE A 86 -27.68 -5.94 0.72
N TRP A 87 -28.25 -4.93 1.38
CA TRP A 87 -28.13 -3.54 0.98
C TRP A 87 -26.69 -3.06 1.04
N MET A 88 -25.98 -3.30 2.15
CA MET A 88 -24.60 -2.90 2.35
C MET A 88 -23.65 -3.61 1.38
N SER A 89 -23.80 -4.91 1.18
CA SER A 89 -22.92 -5.69 0.30
C SER A 89 -23.05 -5.27 -1.17
N ARG A 90 -24.27 -4.95 -1.63
CA ARG A 90 -24.49 -4.46 -2.99
C ARG A 90 -23.90 -3.07 -3.20
N LYS A 91 -24.11 -2.16 -2.25
CA LYS A 91 -23.52 -0.83 -2.29
C LYS A 91 -21.98 -0.92 -2.29
N ALA A 92 -21.41 -1.72 -1.41
CA ALA A 92 -19.96 -1.92 -1.36
C ALA A 92 -19.40 -2.47 -2.68
N ALA A 93 -20.05 -3.45 -3.30
CA ALA A 93 -19.61 -4.01 -4.59
C ALA A 93 -19.63 -2.96 -5.72
N PHE A 94 -20.63 -2.08 -5.71
CA PHE A 94 -20.75 -1.01 -6.69
C PHE A 94 -19.69 0.08 -6.48
N ASP A 95 -19.44 0.48 -5.23
CA ASP A 95 -18.47 1.53 -4.87
C ASP A 95 -17.01 1.06 -5.00
N GLU A 96 -16.76 -0.24 -4.89
CA GLU A 96 -15.41 -0.81 -4.98
C GLU A 96 -14.90 -1.01 -6.41
N LEU A 97 -15.79 -1.31 -7.37
CA LEU A 97 -15.36 -1.58 -8.75
C LEU A 97 -14.66 -0.37 -9.41
N PRO A 98 -15.17 0.90 -9.32
CA PRO A 98 -14.46 2.04 -9.88
C PRO A 98 -13.10 2.28 -9.24
N LYS A 99 -12.94 2.04 -7.93
CA LYS A 99 -11.65 2.13 -7.22
C LYS A 99 -10.65 1.10 -7.74
N LYS A 100 -11.10 -0.14 -7.98
CA LYS A 100 -10.26 -1.19 -8.57
C LYS A 100 -9.85 -0.85 -10.00
N ILE A 101 -10.78 -0.34 -10.84
CA ILE A 101 -10.48 0.12 -12.19
C ILE A 101 -9.46 1.25 -12.14
N ALA A 102 -9.69 2.27 -11.30
CA ALA A 102 -8.80 3.42 -11.15
C ALA A 102 -7.39 3.00 -10.72
N ARG A 103 -7.29 2.16 -9.69
CA ARG A 103 -6.02 1.62 -9.22
C ARG A 103 -5.30 0.82 -10.31
N LYS A 104 -6.00 -0.04 -11.03
CA LYS A 104 -5.40 -0.81 -12.13
C LYS A 104 -4.95 0.11 -13.27
N CYS A 105 -5.75 1.11 -13.62
CA CYS A 105 -5.41 2.13 -14.60
C CYS A 105 -4.16 2.93 -14.17
N SER A 106 -4.07 3.36 -12.90
CA SER A 106 -2.89 4.06 -12.41
C SER A 106 -1.63 3.21 -12.52
N PHE A 107 -1.71 1.92 -12.25
CA PHE A 107 -0.56 1.01 -12.43
C PHE A 107 -0.16 0.91 -13.92
N LEU A 108 -1.10 0.55 -14.78
CA LEU A 108 -0.84 0.37 -16.21
C LEU A 108 -0.33 1.65 -16.88
N SER A 109 -0.90 2.81 -16.51
CA SER A 109 -0.51 4.12 -17.08
C SER A 109 0.89 4.60 -16.65
N ASN A 110 1.47 3.99 -15.62
CA ASN A 110 2.80 4.34 -15.12
C ASN A 110 3.81 3.17 -15.24
N GLY A 111 3.49 2.15 -16.05
CA GLY A 111 4.38 1.01 -16.28
C GLY A 111 4.58 0.14 -15.03
N LEU A 112 3.57 0.07 -14.16
CA LEU A 112 3.59 -0.76 -12.98
C LEU A 112 2.75 -2.03 -13.19
N TRP A 113 3.15 -3.10 -12.53
CA TRP A 113 2.43 -4.37 -12.56
C TRP A 113 2.43 -5.04 -11.18
N ASP A 114 1.57 -6.02 -11.00
CA ASP A 114 1.53 -6.83 -9.79
C ASP A 114 2.78 -7.73 -9.74
N PRO A 115 3.55 -7.73 -8.65
CA PRO A 115 4.75 -8.57 -8.53
C PRO A 115 4.45 -10.08 -8.52
N GLY A 116 3.18 -10.50 -8.40
CA GLY A 116 2.77 -11.91 -8.28
C GLY A 116 3.07 -12.50 -6.89
N GLY A 117 2.73 -13.77 -6.67
CA GLY A 117 2.88 -14.45 -5.38
C GLY A 117 1.85 -14.01 -4.32
N SER A 118 1.89 -14.63 -3.14
CA SER A 118 1.00 -14.25 -2.03
C SER A 118 1.53 -13.06 -1.24
N ALA A 119 0.63 -12.29 -0.60
CA ALA A 119 1.01 -11.20 0.29
C ALA A 119 1.80 -11.72 1.52
N ASP A 120 1.44 -12.91 2.02
CA ASP A 120 2.07 -13.51 3.19
C ASP A 120 3.50 -14.00 2.89
N GLU A 121 3.74 -14.58 1.70
CA GLU A 121 5.08 -14.96 1.26
C GLU A 121 5.99 -13.73 1.12
N ARG A 122 5.48 -12.67 0.50
CA ARG A 122 6.21 -11.40 0.39
C ARG A 122 6.51 -10.80 1.75
N PHE A 123 5.52 -10.77 2.64
CA PHE A 123 5.74 -10.28 4.00
C PHE A 123 6.82 -11.08 4.73
N SER A 124 6.78 -12.42 4.64
CA SER A 124 7.79 -13.29 5.25
C SER A 124 9.19 -13.02 4.71
N GLN A 125 9.33 -12.85 3.40
CA GLN A 125 10.61 -12.50 2.78
C GLN A 125 11.13 -11.15 3.27
N LEU A 126 10.29 -10.11 3.21
CA LEU A 126 10.66 -8.75 3.57
C LEU A 126 10.97 -8.59 5.06
N SER A 127 10.21 -9.25 5.94
CA SER A 127 10.48 -9.23 7.39
C SER A 127 11.74 -10.01 7.77
N GLY A 128 12.17 -10.96 6.94
CA GLY A 128 13.45 -11.64 7.09
C GLY A 128 14.65 -10.80 6.63
N GLU A 129 14.42 -9.83 5.75
CA GLU A 129 15.46 -9.00 5.16
C GLU A 129 15.57 -7.61 5.78
N PHE A 130 14.44 -6.99 6.17
CA PHE A 130 14.36 -5.61 6.65
C PHE A 130 13.66 -5.53 8.00
N ASP A 131 14.29 -4.88 8.97
CA ASP A 131 13.74 -4.66 10.30
C ASP A 131 12.50 -3.76 10.29
N ASP A 132 12.34 -2.88 9.28
CA ASP A 132 11.19 -1.97 9.18
C ASP A 132 9.85 -2.71 9.00
N TYR A 133 9.88 -3.97 8.56
CA TYR A 133 8.71 -4.84 8.49
C TYR A 133 8.35 -5.53 9.82
N ASP A 134 9.21 -5.44 10.85
CA ASP A 134 8.94 -5.96 12.21
C ASP A 134 8.23 -4.92 13.12
N ARG A 135 7.44 -4.02 12.52
CA ARG A 135 6.64 -3.03 13.26
C ARG A 135 5.38 -3.65 13.84
N GLY A 136 4.87 -3.01 14.90
CA GLY A 136 3.67 -3.46 15.60
C GLY A 136 3.90 -4.68 16.48
N ASN A 137 2.91 -4.97 17.32
CA ASN A 137 2.97 -6.07 18.28
C ASN A 137 1.77 -7.03 18.21
N ASP A 138 0.82 -6.79 17.30
CA ASP A 138 -0.38 -7.61 17.15
C ASP A 138 -0.46 -8.27 15.77
N SER A 139 -0.78 -7.54 14.73
CA SER A 139 -0.89 -8.06 13.37
C SER A 139 -0.18 -7.19 12.34
N ARG A 140 0.24 -7.83 11.24
CA ARG A 140 0.96 -7.20 10.13
C ARG A 140 0.54 -7.84 8.83
N ARG A 141 0.33 -7.03 7.79
CA ARG A 141 0.04 -7.54 6.45
C ARG A 141 0.41 -6.55 5.36
N ILE A 142 0.76 -7.07 4.19
CA ILE A 142 0.92 -6.27 2.98
C ILE A 142 -0.44 -6.11 2.33
N GLU A 143 -0.94 -4.87 2.31
CA GLU A 143 -2.22 -4.52 1.69
C GLU A 143 -2.12 -4.39 0.17
N ALA A 144 -0.96 -3.95 -0.31
CA ALA A 144 -0.74 -3.67 -1.71
C ALA A 144 0.73 -3.77 -2.08
N SER A 145 0.99 -4.20 -3.32
CA SER A 145 2.32 -4.14 -3.93
C SER A 145 2.20 -3.75 -5.40
N ALA A 146 3.23 -3.06 -5.90
CA ALA A 146 3.36 -2.72 -7.31
C ALA A 146 4.85 -2.76 -7.69
N LYS A 147 5.18 -3.49 -8.76
CA LYS A 147 6.54 -3.59 -9.30
C LYS A 147 6.69 -2.68 -10.51
N GLY A 148 7.86 -2.11 -10.68
CA GLY A 148 8.19 -1.28 -11.84
C GLY A 148 9.68 -1.14 -12.04
N THR A 149 10.05 -0.39 -13.09
CA THR A 149 11.41 0.04 -13.37
C THR A 149 11.45 1.54 -13.53
N PHE A 150 12.50 2.17 -13.05
CA PHE A 150 12.76 3.59 -13.21
C PHE A 150 14.04 3.78 -14.00
N GLN A 151 13.95 4.44 -15.14
CA GLN A 151 15.11 4.79 -15.96
C GLN A 151 15.64 6.13 -15.51
N GLY A 152 16.74 6.13 -14.77
CA GLY A 152 17.48 7.32 -14.41
C GLY A 152 18.54 7.70 -15.45
N ALA A 153 19.33 8.71 -15.16
CA ALA A 153 20.39 9.20 -16.06
C ALA A 153 21.55 8.21 -16.21
N ARG A 154 21.92 7.52 -15.11
CA ARG A 154 23.04 6.56 -15.08
C ARG A 154 22.60 5.12 -14.83
N HIS A 155 21.58 4.93 -14.01
CA HIS A 155 21.15 3.62 -13.56
C HIS A 155 19.68 3.38 -13.87
N GLU A 156 19.37 2.15 -14.27
CA GLU A 156 18.02 1.62 -14.26
C GLU A 156 17.76 0.98 -12.90
N LEU A 157 16.71 1.42 -12.22
CA LEU A 157 16.33 0.91 -10.91
C LEU A 157 15.10 0.01 -11.03
N SER A 158 15.25 -1.26 -10.74
CA SER A 158 14.12 -2.17 -10.52
C SER A 158 13.61 -1.97 -9.10
N PHE A 159 12.31 -1.77 -8.94
CA PHE A 159 11.72 -1.51 -7.63
C PHE A 159 10.40 -2.23 -7.42
N VAL A 160 10.07 -2.45 -6.15
CA VAL A 160 8.74 -2.88 -5.71
C VAL A 160 8.26 -1.92 -4.63
N PHE A 161 7.12 -1.29 -4.87
CA PHE A 161 6.40 -0.54 -3.84
C PHE A 161 5.56 -1.50 -2.99
N HIS A 162 5.55 -1.28 -1.67
CA HIS A 162 4.72 -2.01 -0.73
C HIS A 162 3.95 -1.06 0.19
N HIS A 163 2.71 -1.42 0.49
CA HIS A 163 1.91 -0.84 1.55
C HIS A 163 1.76 -1.87 2.66
N LEU A 164 2.42 -1.62 3.78
CA LEU A 164 2.35 -2.43 5.00
C LEU A 164 1.33 -1.81 5.95
N ARG A 165 0.36 -2.60 6.41
CA ARG A 165 -0.49 -2.26 7.55
C ARG A 165 -0.07 -3.08 8.75
N TYR A 166 0.13 -2.42 9.89
CA TYR A 166 0.44 -3.08 11.15
C TYR A 166 -0.43 -2.54 12.29
N VAL A 167 -0.61 -3.35 13.33
CA VAL A 167 -1.47 -3.04 14.47
C VAL A 167 -0.64 -3.08 15.75
N ASN A 168 -0.79 -2.04 16.55
CA ASN A 168 -0.33 -2.03 17.94
C ASN A 168 -1.50 -2.29 18.87
N SER A 169 -1.30 -3.16 19.85
CA SER A 169 -2.26 -3.35 20.94
C SER A 169 -1.62 -2.97 22.27
N HIS A 170 -2.35 -2.24 23.09
CA HIS A 170 -1.96 -1.87 24.45
C HIS A 170 -3.16 -1.97 25.39
N ILE A 171 -2.87 -2.17 26.68
CA ILE A 171 -3.91 -2.22 27.72
C ILE A 171 -4.09 -0.81 28.27
N LYS A 172 -5.31 -0.30 28.18
CA LYS A 172 -5.72 0.96 28.80
C LYS A 172 -6.55 0.66 30.04
N ASN A 173 -6.06 1.11 31.20
CA ASN A 173 -6.82 0.99 32.45
C ASN A 173 -7.86 2.12 32.53
N LYS A 174 -9.12 1.78 32.79
CA LYS A 174 -10.20 2.71 33.03
C LYS A 174 -10.22 3.16 34.49
N CYS A 175 -10.80 4.32 34.75
CA CYS A 175 -10.90 4.89 36.10
C CYS A 175 -11.75 4.04 37.09
N ASP A 176 -12.56 3.12 36.56
CA ASP A 176 -13.39 2.15 37.30
C ASP A 176 -12.67 0.84 37.64
N GLY A 177 -11.37 0.73 37.31
CA GLY A 177 -10.58 -0.48 37.57
C GLY A 177 -10.68 -1.55 36.49
N GLU A 178 -11.49 -1.36 35.44
CA GLU A 178 -11.53 -2.23 34.28
C GLU A 178 -10.36 -1.95 33.33
N SER A 179 -9.84 -3.01 32.73
CA SER A 179 -8.79 -2.92 31.70
C SER A 179 -9.37 -3.23 30.33
N GLU A 180 -9.13 -2.37 29.36
CA GLU A 180 -9.56 -2.54 27.98
C GLU A 180 -8.34 -2.66 27.08
N ARG A 181 -8.33 -3.65 26.15
CA ARG A 181 -7.31 -3.72 25.11
C ARG A 181 -7.70 -2.82 23.95
N VAL A 182 -6.88 -1.84 23.67
CA VAL A 182 -7.03 -0.89 22.56
C VAL A 182 -6.13 -1.32 21.42
N TYR A 183 -6.64 -1.26 20.18
CA TYR A 183 -5.94 -1.59 18.96
C TYR A 183 -5.81 -0.33 18.12
N GLU A 184 -4.60 -0.02 17.69
CA GLU A 184 -4.29 1.11 16.82
C GLU A 184 -3.65 0.60 15.54
N SER A 185 -4.25 0.92 14.39
CA SER A 185 -3.77 0.53 13.06
C SER A 185 -2.94 1.64 12.44
N PHE A 186 -1.83 1.27 11.83
CA PHE A 186 -0.90 2.17 11.16
C PHE A 186 -0.61 1.67 9.75
N ASP A 187 -0.39 2.61 8.85
CA ASP A 187 0.04 2.35 7.49
C ASP A 187 1.50 2.78 7.31
N ARG A 188 2.27 1.97 6.61
CA ARG A 188 3.67 2.24 6.28
C ARG A 188 3.91 1.91 4.82
N PHE A 189 4.61 2.77 4.11
CA PHE A 189 4.90 2.61 2.70
C PHE A 189 6.39 2.40 2.50
N SER A 190 6.77 1.61 1.50
CA SER A 190 8.18 1.39 1.19
C SER A 190 8.41 1.16 -0.30
N LEU A 191 9.60 1.55 -0.75
CA LEU A 191 10.20 1.19 -2.03
C LEU A 191 11.36 0.25 -1.74
N VAL A 192 11.23 -1.00 -2.17
CA VAL A 192 12.34 -1.96 -2.16
C VAL A 192 12.98 -1.95 -3.54
N VAL A 193 14.26 -1.61 -3.60
CA VAL A 193 15.00 -1.31 -4.84
C VAL A 193 16.25 -2.17 -4.89
N ASP A 194 16.57 -2.72 -6.06
CA ASP A 194 17.87 -3.34 -6.32
C ASP A 194 18.97 -2.28 -6.18
N PHE A 195 19.80 -2.39 -5.14
CA PHE A 195 20.78 -1.36 -4.76
C PHE A 195 22.11 -2.01 -4.30
N PRO A 196 22.94 -2.43 -5.26
CA PRO A 196 24.14 -3.24 -4.95
C PRO A 196 25.29 -2.46 -4.33
N TRP A 197 25.25 -1.12 -4.37
CA TRP A 197 26.37 -0.24 -3.98
C TRP A 197 26.59 -0.16 -2.46
N VAL A 198 25.55 -0.39 -1.65
CA VAL A 198 25.61 -0.31 -0.18
C VAL A 198 25.04 -1.58 0.44
N LYS A 199 25.71 -2.08 1.48
CA LYS A 199 25.25 -3.28 2.21
C LYS A 199 25.44 -3.11 3.70
N GLY A 200 24.50 -3.67 4.47
CA GLY A 200 24.62 -3.78 5.92
C GLY A 200 24.58 -2.44 6.67
N VAL A 201 23.96 -1.42 6.11
CA VAL A 201 23.82 -0.09 6.69
C VAL A 201 22.34 0.23 6.88
N ALA A 202 21.99 0.96 7.94
CA ALA A 202 20.63 1.46 8.15
C ALA A 202 20.66 2.90 8.71
N VAL A 203 19.81 3.75 8.14
CA VAL A 203 19.57 5.13 8.57
C VAL A 203 18.10 5.26 8.90
N ARG A 204 17.76 5.67 10.12
CA ARG A 204 16.38 5.73 10.57
C ARG A 204 16.07 7.07 11.20
N SER A 205 14.96 7.66 10.83
CA SER A 205 14.45 8.83 11.54
C SER A 205 14.26 8.46 13.02
N ASN A 206 14.61 9.41 13.90
CA ASN A 206 14.67 9.19 15.35
C ASN A 206 13.27 8.92 15.92
N LEU A 207 12.74 7.73 15.69
CA LEU A 207 11.48 7.25 16.23
C LEU A 207 11.74 6.35 17.44
N PRO A 208 10.87 6.43 18.47
CA PRO A 208 11.07 5.73 19.73
C PRO A 208 10.89 4.21 19.69
N ASP A 209 10.73 3.61 18.53
CA ASP A 209 10.56 2.15 18.44
C ASP A 209 11.89 1.43 18.61
N LYS A 210 12.29 1.32 19.89
CA LYS A 210 13.55 0.73 20.36
C LYS A 210 13.75 -0.76 19.98
N LYS A 211 12.71 -1.41 19.44
CA LYS A 211 12.80 -2.83 19.07
C LYS A 211 13.63 -3.07 17.80
N ILE A 212 13.78 -2.07 16.98
CA ILE A 212 14.39 -2.17 15.65
C ILE A 212 15.93 -1.98 15.71
N ALA A 213 16.49 -1.41 16.78
CA ALA A 213 17.92 -1.14 16.88
C ALA A 213 18.74 -2.36 17.37
N LYS A 214 18.89 -3.38 16.54
CA LYS A 214 19.75 -4.53 16.81
C LYS A 214 21.22 -4.34 16.37
N ARG A 215 21.51 -3.30 15.58
CA ARG A 215 22.82 -3.04 14.99
C ARG A 215 23.63 -2.05 15.82
N LYS A 216 24.96 -2.04 15.63
CA LYS A 216 25.85 -1.10 16.30
C LYS A 216 25.57 0.33 15.77
N VAL A 217 25.27 1.25 16.69
CA VAL A 217 25.07 2.68 16.35
C VAL A 217 26.40 3.32 16.02
N PHE A 218 26.42 4.10 14.95
CA PHE A 218 27.56 4.87 14.49
C PHE A 218 27.21 6.37 14.53
N GLU A 219 28.07 7.18 15.15
CA GLU A 219 27.91 8.63 15.18
C GLU A 219 28.83 9.28 14.11
N THR A 220 28.29 10.18 13.33
CA THR A 220 29.01 10.98 12.36
C THR A 220 29.57 12.24 13.02
N THR A 221 30.46 12.95 12.34
CA THR A 221 30.90 14.29 12.77
C THR A 221 29.89 15.38 12.46
N PHE A 222 28.73 15.06 11.90
CA PHE A 222 27.70 16.00 11.46
C PHE A 222 26.50 15.99 12.44
N ASP A 223 26.50 16.93 13.39
CA ASP A 223 25.54 16.99 14.49
C ASP A 223 24.08 17.01 14.04
N ASP A 224 23.74 17.76 12.99
CA ASP A 224 22.36 17.84 12.50
C ASP A 224 21.85 16.49 11.99
N PHE A 225 22.73 15.71 11.37
CA PHE A 225 22.41 14.36 10.94
C PHE A 225 22.18 13.44 12.16
N ASN A 226 23.07 13.47 13.15
CA ASN A 226 22.97 12.65 14.35
C ASN A 226 21.73 12.98 15.21
N ARG A 227 21.23 14.22 15.15
CA ARG A 227 19.97 14.62 15.80
C ARG A 227 18.73 14.12 15.06
N THR A 228 18.83 14.00 13.73
CA THR A 228 17.71 13.66 12.85
C THR A 228 17.58 12.15 12.70
N PHE A 229 18.71 11.45 12.62
CA PHE A 229 18.77 10.02 12.31
C PHE A 229 19.54 9.22 13.35
N MET A 230 19.07 8.02 13.60
CA MET A 230 19.85 6.93 14.15
C MET A 230 20.54 6.22 12.99
N PHE A 231 21.87 6.22 12.99
CA PHE A 231 22.68 5.58 11.98
C PHE A 231 23.37 4.35 12.54
N CYS A 232 23.23 3.21 11.88
CA CYS A 232 23.80 1.96 12.34
C CYS A 232 24.24 1.07 11.16
N GLY A 233 25.10 0.12 11.44
CA GLY A 233 25.56 -0.82 10.41
C GLY A 233 26.29 -2.02 11.00
N ASP A 234 26.59 -2.98 10.12
CA ASP A 234 27.27 -4.22 10.46
C ASP A 234 28.76 -3.99 10.78
N SER A 235 29.36 -2.93 10.22
CA SER A 235 30.75 -2.54 10.49
C SER A 235 30.94 -1.01 10.43
N GLU A 236 31.91 -0.51 11.21
CA GLU A 236 32.31 0.90 11.20
C GLU A 236 32.81 1.33 9.81
N LEU A 237 33.52 0.44 9.12
CA LEU A 237 34.01 0.72 7.77
C LEU A 237 32.88 0.92 6.76
N ALA A 238 31.83 0.08 6.79
CA ALA A 238 30.66 0.23 5.93
C ALA A 238 29.94 1.55 6.22
N CYS A 239 29.75 1.89 7.50
CA CYS A 239 29.17 3.17 7.91
C CYS A 239 30.01 4.37 7.45
N ALA A 240 31.34 4.32 7.66
CA ALA A 240 32.22 5.41 7.27
C ALA A 240 32.26 5.63 5.74
N ARG A 241 32.21 4.56 4.95
CA ARG A 241 32.14 4.65 3.48
C ARG A 241 30.84 5.26 2.99
N PHE A 242 29.71 4.90 3.63
CA PHE A 242 28.40 5.43 3.29
C PHE A 242 28.25 6.91 3.69
N ALA A 243 28.76 7.29 4.87
CA ALA A 243 28.54 8.61 5.48
C ALA A 243 29.43 9.70 4.88
N THR A 244 29.48 9.83 3.57
CA THR A 244 30.19 10.94 2.93
C THR A 244 29.42 12.25 3.12
N PRO A 245 30.09 13.43 3.17
CA PRO A 245 29.40 14.70 3.36
C PRO A 245 28.24 14.95 2.37
N PRO A 246 28.37 14.67 1.04
CA PRO A 246 27.24 14.79 0.13
C PRO A 246 26.06 13.87 0.48
N THR A 247 26.34 12.63 0.89
CA THR A 247 25.30 11.68 1.30
C THR A 247 24.55 12.16 2.54
N LEU A 248 25.25 12.68 3.57
CA LEU A 248 24.62 13.18 4.79
C LEU A 248 23.72 14.40 4.50
N VAL A 249 24.17 15.33 3.67
CA VAL A 249 23.36 16.48 3.23
C VAL A 249 22.14 16.02 2.45
N PHE A 250 22.31 15.07 1.54
CA PHE A 250 21.21 14.47 0.77
C PHE A 250 20.15 13.83 1.70
N LEU A 251 20.57 13.02 2.67
CA LEU A 251 19.67 12.37 3.61
C LEU A 251 18.87 13.37 4.46
N LEU A 252 19.49 14.47 4.91
CA LEU A 252 18.77 15.54 5.58
C LEU A 252 17.72 16.19 4.68
N SER A 253 18.03 16.38 3.39
CA SER A 253 17.06 16.91 2.42
C SER A 253 15.87 15.96 2.19
N LEU A 254 16.08 14.66 2.32
CA LEU A 254 15.06 13.63 2.15
C LEU A 254 13.95 13.74 3.21
N CYS A 255 14.31 14.08 4.47
CA CYS A 255 13.35 14.32 5.55
C CYS A 255 12.44 15.53 5.34
N GLN A 256 12.81 16.45 4.44
CA GLN A 256 11.95 17.58 4.07
C GLN A 256 10.88 17.20 3.05
N ARG A 257 11.05 16.05 2.40
CA ARG A 257 10.18 15.56 1.32
C ARG A 257 9.35 14.36 1.70
N LEU A 258 9.83 13.56 2.64
CA LEU A 258 9.16 12.33 3.11
C LEU A 258 9.14 12.31 4.64
N THR A 259 8.04 11.82 5.19
CA THR A 259 7.79 11.74 6.62
C THR A 259 8.29 10.41 7.19
N ASN A 260 8.98 10.46 8.34
CA ASN A 260 9.46 9.28 9.06
C ASN A 260 10.30 8.32 8.18
N VAL A 261 11.27 8.88 7.50
CA VAL A 261 12.12 8.17 6.52
C VAL A 261 13.04 7.18 7.20
N ASN A 262 13.04 5.93 6.72
CA ASN A 262 14.04 4.92 7.04
C ASN A 262 14.65 4.39 5.73
N LEU A 263 15.96 4.15 5.76
CA LEU A 263 16.70 3.47 4.71
C LEU A 263 17.40 2.27 5.33
N GLU A 264 17.15 1.08 4.80
CA GLU A 264 17.82 -0.14 5.20
C GLU A 264 18.45 -0.80 3.98
N PHE A 265 19.75 -0.98 4.03
CA PHE A 265 20.51 -1.66 2.98
C PHE A 265 20.81 -3.08 3.43
N SER A 266 20.24 -4.04 2.74
CA SER A 266 20.40 -5.44 3.06
C SER A 266 21.77 -5.98 2.65
N SER A 267 22.16 -7.12 3.20
CA SER A 267 23.35 -7.86 2.75
C SER A 267 23.19 -8.44 1.33
N GLN A 268 21.96 -8.56 0.85
CA GLN A 268 21.64 -9.07 -0.48
C GLN A 268 21.77 -8.00 -1.59
N GLY A 269 21.95 -6.72 -1.22
CA GLY A 269 22.09 -5.64 -2.17
C GLY A 269 20.75 -4.98 -2.54
N HIS A 270 19.81 -4.97 -1.62
CA HIS A 270 18.55 -4.24 -1.76
C HIS A 270 18.51 -3.06 -0.78
N LEU A 271 17.88 -1.98 -1.21
CA LEU A 271 17.47 -0.85 -0.37
C LEU A 271 15.99 -0.95 -0.09
N CYS A 272 15.61 -0.90 1.18
CA CYS A 272 14.25 -0.56 1.62
C CYS A 272 14.22 0.91 2.04
N LEU A 273 13.63 1.78 1.21
CA LEU A 273 13.28 3.15 1.57
C LEU A 273 11.84 3.16 2.05
N SER A 274 11.61 3.41 3.33
CA SER A 274 10.27 3.42 3.92
C SER A 274 9.90 4.77 4.52
N PHE A 275 8.59 5.10 4.48
CA PHE A 275 8.03 6.40 4.85
C PHE A 275 6.53 6.26 5.19
N ASP A 276 5.92 7.35 5.73
CA ASP A 276 4.49 7.36 6.10
C ASP A 276 3.58 8.02 5.05
N ASP A 277 4.14 8.51 3.94
CA ASP A 277 3.44 9.32 2.94
C ASP A 277 2.63 8.46 1.96
N ALA A 278 1.33 8.31 2.22
CA ALA A 278 0.39 7.61 1.32
C ALA A 278 0.29 8.28 -0.06
N GLU A 279 0.59 9.59 -0.12
CA GLU A 279 0.47 10.44 -1.31
C GLU A 279 1.44 10.04 -2.44
N VAL A 280 2.49 9.26 -2.12
CA VAL A 280 3.45 8.79 -3.14
C VAL A 280 2.75 7.97 -4.22
N MET A 281 1.72 7.19 -3.85
CA MET A 281 0.91 6.40 -4.80
C MET A 281 -0.45 7.04 -5.11
N ALA A 282 -0.65 8.32 -4.75
CA ALA A 282 -1.88 9.01 -5.03
C ALA A 282 -2.00 9.35 -6.52
N TYR A 283 -3.20 9.20 -7.04
CA TYR A 283 -3.61 9.59 -8.39
C TYR A 283 -4.86 10.46 -8.33
N GLN A 284 -5.12 11.21 -9.40
CA GLN A 284 -6.33 12.01 -9.48
C GLN A 284 -7.57 11.11 -9.53
N ASP A 285 -8.53 11.33 -8.63
CA ASP A 285 -9.78 10.57 -8.59
C ASP A 285 -10.53 10.66 -9.93
N PRO A 286 -10.78 9.55 -10.63
CA PRO A 286 -11.54 9.55 -11.87
C PRO A 286 -13.05 9.72 -11.65
N GLY A 287 -13.55 9.65 -10.40
CA GLY A 287 -14.98 9.71 -10.07
C GLY A 287 -15.60 8.32 -9.89
N THR A 288 -16.91 8.26 -10.01
CA THR A 288 -17.73 7.06 -9.77
C THR A 288 -18.41 6.56 -11.05
N LEU A 289 -19.05 5.40 -10.99
CA LEU A 289 -19.85 4.84 -12.10
C LEU A 289 -21.19 5.59 -12.32
N GLU A 290 -21.53 6.55 -11.47
CA GLU A 290 -22.69 7.41 -11.65
C GLU A 290 -22.49 8.37 -12.86
N ASP A 291 -21.24 8.83 -13.10
CA ASP A 291 -20.85 9.57 -14.30
C ASP A 291 -19.94 8.71 -15.18
N LEU A 292 -20.49 7.68 -15.80
CA LEU A 292 -19.76 6.79 -16.71
C LEU A 292 -19.00 7.50 -17.82
N PRO A 293 -19.57 8.52 -18.54
CA PRO A 293 -18.84 9.22 -19.59
C PRO A 293 -17.60 9.96 -19.06
N GLY A 294 -17.74 10.65 -17.93
CA GLY A 294 -16.63 11.35 -17.28
C GLY A 294 -15.57 10.37 -16.76
N PHE A 295 -15.99 9.29 -16.13
CA PHE A 295 -15.11 8.21 -15.66
C PHE A 295 -14.35 7.58 -16.82
N TYR A 296 -15.04 7.19 -17.91
CA TYR A 296 -14.42 6.64 -19.12
C TYR A 296 -13.35 7.57 -19.71
N ALA A 297 -13.66 8.87 -19.83
CA ALA A 297 -12.73 9.85 -20.39
C ALA A 297 -11.42 9.93 -19.57
N LYS A 298 -11.52 9.92 -18.23
CA LYS A 298 -10.35 9.95 -17.34
C LYS A 298 -9.54 8.65 -17.39
N ILE A 299 -10.20 7.48 -17.42
CA ILE A 299 -9.50 6.20 -17.59
C ILE A 299 -8.79 6.12 -18.95
N LYS A 300 -9.43 6.62 -20.02
CA LYS A 300 -8.83 6.70 -21.36
C LYS A 300 -7.58 7.60 -21.41
N GLN A 301 -7.61 8.70 -20.68
CA GLN A 301 -6.48 9.62 -20.56
C GLN A 301 -5.32 9.00 -19.76
N GLY A 302 -5.61 8.00 -18.92
CA GLY A 302 -4.67 7.37 -17.99
C GLY A 302 -4.51 8.17 -16.71
N LEU A 303 -4.27 7.45 -15.60
CA LEU A 303 -4.10 8.03 -14.27
C LEU A 303 -2.62 8.06 -13.90
N LYS A 304 -2.05 9.25 -13.80
CA LYS A 304 -0.65 9.45 -13.44
C LYS A 304 -0.43 9.39 -11.94
N LEU A 305 0.77 8.96 -11.53
CA LEU A 305 1.28 8.95 -10.16
C LEU A 305 2.34 10.07 -10.03
N PRO A 306 1.95 11.32 -9.80
CA PRO A 306 2.86 12.46 -9.91
C PRO A 306 3.96 12.44 -8.85
N ASN A 307 3.72 11.81 -7.69
CA ASN A 307 4.64 11.82 -6.56
C ASN A 307 5.60 10.62 -6.54
N LEU A 308 5.31 9.53 -7.27
CA LEU A 308 6.16 8.34 -7.30
C LEU A 308 7.51 8.61 -7.99
N PHE A 309 7.48 9.22 -9.17
CA PHE A 309 8.71 9.45 -9.94
C PHE A 309 9.69 10.40 -9.27
N PRO A 310 9.27 11.50 -8.61
CA PRO A 310 10.16 12.31 -7.79
C PRO A 310 10.86 11.53 -6.66
N VAL A 311 10.17 10.59 -6.00
CA VAL A 311 10.80 9.75 -4.97
C VAL A 311 11.80 8.76 -5.57
N LEU A 312 11.48 8.16 -6.73
CA LEU A 312 12.42 7.30 -7.46
C LEU A 312 13.64 8.06 -7.96
N ALA A 313 13.46 9.32 -8.37
CA ALA A 313 14.59 10.19 -8.73
C ALA A 313 15.53 10.45 -7.54
N LEU A 314 15.00 10.58 -6.31
CA LEU A 314 15.82 10.68 -5.09
C LEU A 314 16.60 9.39 -4.84
N VAL A 315 15.98 8.22 -5.02
CA VAL A 315 16.70 6.93 -4.89
C VAL A 315 17.82 6.83 -5.93
N HIS A 316 17.56 7.30 -7.15
CA HIS A 316 18.58 7.33 -8.21
C HIS A 316 19.72 8.29 -7.88
N GLU A 317 19.44 9.50 -7.33
CA GLU A 317 20.46 10.43 -6.84
C GLU A 317 21.34 9.79 -5.75
N LEU A 318 20.73 9.05 -4.83
CA LEU A 318 21.46 8.29 -3.82
C LEU A 318 22.36 7.21 -4.46
N ALA A 319 21.88 6.52 -5.50
CA ALA A 319 22.70 5.55 -6.24
C ALA A 319 23.92 6.24 -6.90
N GLU A 320 23.74 7.38 -7.52
CA GLU A 320 24.84 8.16 -8.10
C GLU A 320 25.87 8.62 -7.05
N LEU A 321 25.42 8.99 -5.83
CA LEU A 321 26.30 9.34 -4.73
C LEU A 321 27.11 8.16 -4.19
N GLN A 322 26.60 6.94 -4.33
CA GLN A 322 27.23 5.72 -3.80
C GLN A 322 28.00 4.91 -4.85
N ASP A 323 27.78 5.13 -6.14
CA ASP A 323 28.36 4.37 -7.25
C ASP A 323 29.90 4.38 -7.22
N ASN A 324 30.50 5.53 -6.94
CA ASN A 324 31.96 5.69 -6.91
C ASN A 324 32.60 5.36 -5.55
N ASN A 325 31.83 5.04 -4.52
CA ASN A 325 32.37 4.83 -3.17
C ASN A 325 32.87 3.40 -2.92
N PHE A 326 32.55 2.44 -3.80
CA PHE A 326 32.87 1.02 -3.60
C PHE A 326 33.66 0.38 -4.73
N GLU A 327 33.79 1.04 -5.88
CA GLU A 327 34.66 0.66 -6.99
C GLU A 327 35.93 1.52 -7.01
N LEU A 328 36.78 1.39 -6.00
CA LEU A 328 38.21 1.66 -6.24
C LEU A 328 38.74 0.42 -6.95
N PRO A 329 39.18 0.49 -8.23
CA PRO A 329 39.96 -0.58 -8.79
C PRO A 329 41.15 -0.78 -7.88
N LEU A 330 41.35 -1.99 -7.40
CA LEU A 330 42.62 -2.43 -6.85
C LEU A 330 43.62 -2.41 -8.02
N THR A 331 44.17 -1.23 -8.30
CA THR A 331 45.43 -1.16 -9.04
C THR A 331 46.48 -1.69 -8.08
N VAL A 332 46.62 -3.02 -8.06
CA VAL A 332 47.88 -3.63 -7.67
C VAL A 332 48.91 -3.14 -8.68
N THR A 333 49.66 -2.13 -8.30
CA THR A 333 50.92 -1.84 -8.95
C THR A 333 51.89 -2.94 -8.54
N ASP A 334 51.86 -4.04 -9.28
CA ASP A 334 52.97 -4.98 -9.41
C ASP A 334 54.02 -4.31 -10.35
N ASP A 335 54.72 -3.33 -9.85
CA ASP A 335 55.91 -2.80 -10.51
C ASP A 335 56.91 -2.35 -9.43
N MET A 336 57.47 -3.32 -8.73
CA MET A 336 58.78 -3.16 -8.08
C MET A 336 59.49 -4.50 -7.95
N GLU A 337 59.90 -5.09 -9.06
CA GLU A 337 61.04 -5.99 -9.16
C GLU A 337 61.65 -5.87 -10.55
N GLN A 338 62.65 -4.98 -10.69
CA GLN A 338 63.82 -5.16 -11.51
C GLN A 338 64.99 -4.34 -10.93
#